data_adcf02e3c1054c79b74eac6064d62873
#
_entry.id   adcf02e3c1054c79b74eac6064d62873
#
_cell.length_a   1.000
_cell.length_b   1.000
_cell.length_c   1.000
_cell.angle_alpha   90.00
_cell.angle_beta   90.00
_cell.angle_gamma   90.00
#
_symmetry.space_group_name_H-M   'P 1'
#
loop_
_entity.id
_entity.type
_entity.pdbx_description
1 polymer ?
#
loop_
_entity_poly.entity_id
_entity_poly.type
_entity_poly.pdbx_seq_one_letter_code
_entity_poly.pdbx_strand_id
1 'polypeptide(L)'
;DLVLLQFALTMFAFEVLTNSDIIQQVLDEKGLKLSNKPFVPMIPPVMVKHDVQYLIHRVFGDQTYNIKDEDVNLVASAEHTIAPYHMNEVLDEADLPKRYIGYSTAFRREAGTYGKDMKGIFRCHQFDKSEMESFTTAETGEQEQELIVGLQEYMMKELLIPYRVQQICTGDTGKPDYQQLDIECWLPGQGKYRETHPSDYMTDYQTRGIKSFYKCKDGSKKL
;
A
#
# COMPACT_ATOMS: atom_id res chain seq x y z
N ASP A 1 -15.92 17.44 -13.90
CA ASP A 1 -14.98 18.04 -12.93
C ASP A 1 -14.43 17.03 -11.90
N LEU A 2 -15.26 16.08 -11.38
CA LEU A 2 -14.78 15.06 -10.42
C LEU A 2 -13.72 14.14 -11.03
N VAL A 3 -13.83 13.79 -12.30
CA VAL A 3 -12.81 12.99 -13.00
C VAL A 3 -11.47 13.72 -13.05
N LEU A 4 -11.49 15.02 -13.35
CA LEU A 4 -10.28 15.85 -13.35
C LEU A 4 -9.68 15.96 -11.95
N LEU A 5 -10.51 16.04 -10.90
CA LEU A 5 -10.06 16.04 -9.51
C LEU A 5 -9.38 14.72 -9.14
N GLN A 6 -9.93 13.58 -9.58
CA GLN A 6 -9.32 12.27 -9.36
C GLN A 6 -7.92 12.18 -9.99
N PHE A 7 -7.76 12.62 -11.24
CA PHE A 7 -6.45 12.65 -11.88
C PHE A 7 -5.50 13.64 -11.21
N ALA A 8 -5.99 14.81 -10.79
CA ALA A 8 -5.17 15.79 -10.09
C ALA A 8 -4.65 15.24 -8.76
N LEU A 9 -5.48 14.54 -7.97
CA LEU A 9 -5.06 13.87 -6.73
C LEU A 9 -4.04 12.76 -7.00
N THR A 10 -4.25 11.96 -8.03
CA THR A 10 -3.29 10.92 -8.44
C THR A 10 -1.94 11.52 -8.82
N MET A 11 -1.95 12.56 -9.64
CA MET A 11 -0.72 13.26 -10.06
C MET A 11 -0.01 13.94 -8.88
N PHE A 12 -0.77 14.54 -7.97
CA PHE A 12 -0.22 15.10 -6.73
C PHE A 12 0.48 14.02 -5.87
N ALA A 13 -0.15 12.86 -5.71
CA ALA A 13 0.48 11.75 -4.99
C ALA A 13 1.79 11.31 -5.66
N PHE A 14 1.80 11.19 -6.99
CA PHE A 14 3.03 10.87 -7.73
C PHE A 14 4.09 11.96 -7.57
N GLU A 15 3.73 13.24 -7.65
CA GLU A 15 4.66 14.36 -7.45
C GLU A 15 5.32 14.30 -6.06
N VAL A 16 4.53 14.08 -5.01
CA VAL A 16 5.05 13.96 -3.64
C VAL A 16 5.99 12.75 -3.51
N LEU A 17 5.57 11.59 -3.99
CA LEU A 17 6.28 10.33 -3.75
C LEU A 17 7.51 10.12 -4.65
N THR A 18 7.59 10.82 -5.78
CA THR A 18 8.76 10.80 -6.66
C THR A 18 9.75 11.94 -6.41
N ASN A 19 9.49 12.79 -5.41
CA ASN A 19 10.33 13.94 -5.08
C ASN A 19 11.21 13.63 -3.85
N SER A 20 12.52 13.48 -4.08
CA SER A 20 13.49 13.19 -3.01
C SER A 20 13.60 14.29 -1.95
N ASP A 21 13.31 15.56 -2.30
CA ASP A 21 13.39 16.68 -1.35
C ASP A 21 12.21 16.66 -0.40
N ILE A 22 11.01 16.32 -0.87
CA ILE A 22 9.82 16.13 -0.01
C ILE A 22 10.04 14.93 0.92
N ILE A 23 10.56 13.83 0.40
CA ILE A 23 10.88 12.65 1.21
C ILE A 23 11.91 13.02 2.29
N GLN A 24 12.95 13.78 1.94
CA GLN A 24 13.95 14.25 2.91
C GLN A 24 13.31 15.15 3.99
N GLN A 25 12.45 16.07 3.61
CA GLN A 25 11.69 16.90 4.56
C GLN A 25 10.91 16.05 5.56
N VAL A 26 10.18 15.04 5.11
CA VAL A 26 9.41 14.14 5.98
C VAL A 26 10.34 13.32 6.89
N LEU A 27 11.48 12.84 6.37
CA LEU A 27 12.49 12.15 7.18
C LEU A 27 13.01 13.03 8.31
N ASP A 28 13.35 14.28 8.00
CA ASP A 28 13.85 15.26 8.98
C ASP A 28 12.79 15.60 10.03
N GLU A 29 11.55 15.84 9.62
CA GLU A 29 10.42 16.11 10.52
C GLU A 29 10.12 14.95 11.49
N LYS A 30 10.27 13.71 11.02
CA LYS A 30 10.06 12.49 11.82
C LYS A 30 11.34 12.05 12.57
N GLY A 31 12.50 12.63 12.29
CA GLY A 31 13.78 12.21 12.85
C GLY A 31 14.26 10.83 12.38
N LEU A 32 13.81 10.39 11.19
CA LEU A 32 14.12 9.08 10.62
C LEU A 32 15.48 9.09 9.90
N LYS A 33 16.23 8.00 10.03
CA LYS A 33 17.55 7.85 9.41
C LYS A 33 17.50 6.85 8.25
N LEU A 34 16.68 7.18 7.26
CA LEU A 34 16.51 6.38 6.04
C LEU A 34 17.04 7.13 4.81
N SER A 35 17.19 6.40 3.71
CA SER A 35 17.46 7.00 2.41
C SER A 35 16.26 7.81 1.93
N ASN A 36 16.50 8.99 1.34
CA ASN A 36 15.48 9.79 0.67
C ASN A 36 15.21 9.34 -0.78
N LYS A 37 15.60 8.10 -1.14
CA LYS A 37 15.34 7.50 -2.44
C LYS A 37 13.86 7.55 -2.77
N PRO A 38 13.47 8.13 -3.93
CA PRO A 38 12.07 8.29 -4.29
C PRO A 38 11.40 6.97 -4.66
N PHE A 39 10.08 6.97 -4.65
CA PHE A 39 9.29 5.85 -5.15
C PHE A 39 9.34 5.81 -6.68
N VAL A 40 9.42 4.60 -7.24
CA VAL A 40 9.35 4.35 -8.68
C VAL A 40 7.88 4.22 -9.09
N PRO A 41 7.37 5.08 -10.00
CA PRO A 41 6.00 4.99 -10.43
C PRO A 41 5.77 3.77 -11.33
N MET A 42 4.65 3.07 -11.09
CA MET A 42 4.24 1.87 -11.82
C MET A 42 2.76 1.92 -12.20
N ILE A 43 2.43 1.31 -13.33
CA ILE A 43 1.06 0.91 -13.69
C ILE A 43 1.06 -0.61 -13.75
N PRO A 44 0.76 -1.30 -12.64
CA PRO A 44 0.79 -2.75 -12.59
C PRO A 44 -0.42 -3.37 -13.29
N PRO A 45 -0.36 -4.67 -13.68
CA PRO A 45 -1.51 -5.38 -14.21
C PRO A 45 -2.68 -5.41 -13.22
N VAL A 46 -3.90 -5.36 -13.74
CA VAL A 46 -5.15 -5.46 -12.95
C VAL A 46 -5.65 -6.91 -12.80
N MET A 47 -4.89 -7.87 -13.34
CA MET A 47 -5.15 -9.29 -13.22
C MET A 47 -3.94 -10.01 -12.62
N VAL A 48 -4.21 -10.96 -11.75
CA VAL A 48 -3.20 -11.75 -11.05
C VAL A 48 -3.59 -13.22 -11.07
N LYS A 49 -2.61 -14.13 -11.21
CA LYS A 49 -2.85 -15.58 -11.11
C LYS A 49 -3.29 -15.97 -9.70
N HIS A 50 -4.15 -16.98 -9.59
CA HIS A 50 -4.65 -17.46 -8.30
C HIS A 50 -3.52 -17.87 -7.36
N ASP A 51 -2.54 -18.63 -7.84
CA ASP A 51 -1.41 -19.11 -7.06
C ASP A 51 -0.51 -17.95 -6.57
N VAL A 52 -0.25 -16.94 -7.42
CA VAL A 52 0.54 -15.76 -7.05
C VAL A 52 -0.16 -14.95 -5.96
N GLN A 53 -1.47 -14.68 -6.12
CA GLN A 53 -2.26 -13.99 -5.10
C GLN A 53 -2.26 -14.74 -3.76
N TYR A 54 -2.33 -16.08 -3.81
CA TYR A 54 -2.26 -16.91 -2.62
C TYR A 54 -0.92 -16.78 -1.89
N LEU A 55 0.21 -16.65 -2.61
CA LEU A 55 1.55 -16.55 -2.03
C LEU A 55 1.76 -15.30 -1.19
N ILE A 56 1.10 -14.19 -1.52
CA ILE A 56 1.15 -12.96 -0.71
C ILE A 56 0.13 -12.95 0.43
N HIS A 57 -0.69 -13.99 0.53
CA HIS A 57 -1.72 -14.18 1.54
C HIS A 57 -2.77 -13.05 1.67
N ARG A 58 -2.92 -12.22 0.64
CA ARG A 58 -3.97 -11.20 0.50
C ARG A 58 -5.16 -11.74 -0.33
N VAL A 59 -5.56 -12.98 -0.07
CA VAL A 59 -6.75 -13.56 -0.67
C VAL A 59 -7.95 -13.19 0.18
N PHE A 60 -8.84 -12.42 -0.39
CA PHE A 60 -10.05 -11.94 0.30
C PHE A 60 -11.24 -12.91 0.16
N GLY A 61 -10.99 -14.17 -0.18
CA GLY A 61 -12.05 -15.17 -0.29
C GLY A 61 -13.19 -14.72 -1.21
N ASP A 62 -14.36 -14.50 -0.65
CA ASP A 62 -15.56 -14.06 -1.35
C ASP A 62 -15.52 -12.60 -1.86
N GLN A 63 -14.52 -11.81 -1.47
CA GLN A 63 -14.31 -10.43 -1.95
C GLN A 63 -13.68 -10.36 -3.34
N THR A 64 -13.06 -11.45 -3.81
CA THR A 64 -12.33 -11.49 -5.08
C THR A 64 -13.24 -11.78 -6.27
N TYR A 65 -13.05 -11.06 -7.36
CA TYR A 65 -13.64 -11.38 -8.67
C TYR A 65 -12.75 -12.38 -9.42
N ASN A 66 -13.23 -13.59 -9.56
CA ASN A 66 -12.58 -14.63 -10.36
C ASN A 66 -13.04 -14.54 -11.82
N ILE A 67 -12.12 -14.67 -12.77
CA ILE A 67 -12.47 -14.78 -14.20
C ILE A 67 -12.88 -16.21 -14.46
N LYS A 68 -14.10 -16.39 -14.98
CA LYS A 68 -14.62 -17.73 -15.25
C LYS A 68 -13.78 -18.43 -16.31
N ASP A 69 -13.45 -19.69 -16.08
CA ASP A 69 -12.70 -20.56 -16.96
C ASP A 69 -11.22 -20.14 -17.22
N GLU A 70 -10.71 -19.18 -16.40
CA GLU A 70 -9.34 -18.69 -16.45
C GLU A 70 -8.66 -18.82 -15.07
N ASP A 71 -7.34 -19.02 -15.06
CA ASP A 71 -6.55 -19.09 -13.82
C ASP A 71 -6.09 -17.69 -13.35
N VAL A 72 -7.02 -16.73 -13.35
CA VAL A 72 -6.74 -15.36 -12.96
C VAL A 72 -7.89 -14.72 -12.19
N ASN A 73 -7.54 -13.77 -11.32
CA ASN A 73 -8.45 -12.91 -10.58
C ASN A 73 -8.25 -11.46 -10.98
N LEU A 74 -9.28 -10.63 -10.81
CA LEU A 74 -9.10 -9.19 -10.76
C LEU A 74 -8.46 -8.79 -9.42
N VAL A 75 -7.53 -7.84 -9.45
CA VAL A 75 -6.85 -7.37 -8.25
C VAL A 75 -7.80 -6.57 -7.35
N ALA A 76 -7.70 -6.76 -6.04
CA ALA A 76 -8.43 -5.96 -5.06
C ALA A 76 -7.59 -4.78 -4.54
N SER A 77 -6.32 -4.70 -4.95
CA SER A 77 -5.33 -3.66 -4.70
C SER A 77 -4.16 -3.85 -5.66
N ALA A 78 -3.40 -2.80 -5.97
CA ALA A 78 -2.15 -2.90 -6.72
C ALA A 78 -1.11 -3.78 -6.02
N GLU A 79 -1.17 -3.91 -4.71
CA GLU A 79 -0.36 -4.82 -3.89
C GLU A 79 -0.32 -6.24 -4.46
N HIS A 80 -1.46 -6.74 -5.01
CA HIS A 80 -1.54 -8.10 -5.56
C HIS A 80 -0.57 -8.36 -6.73
N THR A 81 -0.06 -7.33 -7.35
CA THR A 81 0.87 -7.43 -8.50
C THR A 81 2.19 -6.72 -8.26
N ILE A 82 2.27 -5.77 -7.33
CA ILE A 82 3.54 -5.11 -6.95
C ILE A 82 4.32 -5.97 -5.96
N ALA A 83 3.68 -6.49 -4.90
CA ALA A 83 4.38 -7.33 -3.92
C ALA A 83 5.08 -8.54 -4.58
N PRO A 84 4.45 -9.30 -5.51
CA PRO A 84 5.14 -10.40 -6.20
C PRO A 84 6.09 -9.95 -7.32
N TYR A 85 6.30 -8.65 -7.56
CA TYR A 85 7.19 -8.15 -8.62
C TYR A 85 8.62 -8.71 -8.49
N HIS A 86 9.09 -8.89 -7.26
CA HIS A 86 10.38 -9.50 -6.95
C HIS A 86 10.30 -10.98 -6.58
N MET A 87 9.29 -11.69 -7.06
CA MET A 87 9.12 -13.12 -6.78
C MET A 87 10.28 -13.95 -7.31
N ASN A 88 10.83 -14.84 -6.46
CA ASN A 88 11.99 -15.68 -6.71
C ASN A 88 13.31 -14.92 -6.96
N GLU A 89 13.39 -13.66 -6.56
CA GLU A 89 14.62 -12.86 -6.70
C GLU A 89 15.46 -12.84 -5.41
N VAL A 90 16.73 -12.53 -5.61
CA VAL A 90 17.67 -12.20 -4.53
C VAL A 90 18.20 -10.81 -4.81
N LEU A 91 17.72 -9.83 -4.07
CA LEU A 91 18.11 -8.43 -4.19
C LEU A 91 19.47 -8.19 -3.50
N ASP A 92 20.22 -7.18 -3.90
CA ASP A 92 21.37 -6.73 -3.13
C ASP A 92 20.91 -5.81 -1.99
N GLU A 93 21.46 -6.00 -0.78
CA GLU A 93 21.18 -5.11 0.37
C GLU A 93 21.47 -3.63 0.04
N ALA A 94 22.49 -3.38 -0.79
CA ALA A 94 22.85 -2.02 -1.20
C ALA A 94 21.80 -1.33 -2.08
N ASP A 95 20.91 -2.10 -2.71
CA ASP A 95 19.82 -1.58 -3.54
C ASP A 95 18.58 -1.20 -2.73
N LEU A 96 18.49 -1.66 -1.48
CA LEU A 96 17.36 -1.39 -0.59
C LEU A 96 17.47 0.02 0.03
N PRO A 97 16.33 0.67 0.33
CA PRO A 97 14.97 0.21 0.01
C PRO A 97 14.65 0.28 -1.47
N LYS A 98 13.79 -0.63 -1.95
CA LYS A 98 13.12 -0.50 -3.24
C LYS A 98 11.69 -0.05 -2.98
N ARG A 99 11.35 1.15 -3.39
CA ARG A 99 10.04 1.78 -3.17
C ARG A 99 9.31 1.93 -4.48
N TYR A 100 8.04 1.56 -4.49
CA TYR A 100 7.15 1.65 -5.65
C TYR A 100 5.88 2.40 -5.29
N ILE A 101 5.38 3.19 -6.24
CA ILE A 101 4.03 3.76 -6.19
C ILE A 101 3.24 3.25 -7.39
N GLY A 102 2.28 2.39 -7.15
CA GLY A 102 1.44 1.78 -8.18
C GLY A 102 0.07 2.43 -8.26
N TYR A 103 -0.30 2.94 -9.44
CA TYR A 103 -1.67 3.37 -9.71
C TYR A 103 -2.42 2.24 -10.41
N SER A 104 -3.51 1.82 -9.83
CA SER A 104 -4.32 0.71 -10.36
C SER A 104 -5.79 0.89 -10.06
N THR A 105 -6.63 0.48 -10.98
CA THR A 105 -8.01 0.13 -10.67
C THR A 105 -8.03 -1.14 -9.81
N ALA A 106 -8.85 -1.13 -8.76
CA ALA A 106 -9.07 -2.24 -7.86
C ALA A 106 -10.54 -2.69 -7.89
N PHE A 107 -10.77 -3.97 -7.65
CA PHE A 107 -12.09 -4.60 -7.75
C PHE A 107 -12.39 -5.40 -6.50
N ARG A 108 -13.50 -5.10 -5.82
CA ARG A 108 -13.96 -5.83 -4.63
C ARG A 108 -15.43 -6.18 -4.76
N ARG A 109 -15.80 -7.40 -4.43
CA ARG A 109 -17.21 -7.85 -4.46
C ARG A 109 -18.07 -7.21 -3.38
N GLU A 110 -17.45 -6.65 -2.34
CA GLU A 110 -18.10 -6.04 -1.18
C GLU A 110 -19.13 -6.99 -0.53
N ALA A 111 -18.84 -8.31 -0.57
CA ALA A 111 -19.73 -9.33 -0.03
C ALA A 111 -19.91 -9.14 1.49
N GLY A 112 -21.14 -9.25 1.96
CA GLY A 112 -21.46 -9.12 3.39
C GLY A 112 -21.61 -7.68 3.91
N THR A 113 -21.40 -6.65 3.07
CA THR A 113 -21.47 -5.23 3.49
C THR A 113 -22.80 -4.55 3.17
N TYR A 114 -23.85 -5.32 2.98
CA TYR A 114 -25.17 -4.83 2.60
C TYR A 114 -25.67 -3.70 3.52
N GLY A 115 -26.01 -2.56 2.89
CA GLY A 115 -26.56 -1.38 3.58
C GLY A 115 -25.54 -0.48 4.28
N LYS A 116 -24.28 -0.89 4.43
CA LYS A 116 -23.23 -0.10 5.09
C LYS A 116 -22.42 0.65 4.02
N ASP A 117 -22.61 1.98 3.95
CA ASP A 117 -21.88 2.88 3.03
C ASP A 117 -22.06 2.58 1.52
N MET A 118 -23.07 1.80 1.12
CA MET A 118 -23.33 1.41 -0.27
C MET A 118 -23.98 2.52 -1.11
N LYS A 119 -24.27 3.68 -0.50
CA LYS A 119 -24.82 4.84 -1.22
C LYS A 119 -23.71 5.79 -1.65
N GLY A 120 -23.80 6.30 -2.89
CA GLY A 120 -22.81 7.24 -3.44
C GLY A 120 -21.52 6.54 -3.87
N ILE A 121 -20.40 7.25 -3.73
CA ILE A 121 -19.07 6.82 -4.23
C ILE A 121 -18.16 6.27 -3.13
N PHE A 122 -18.61 6.20 -1.89
CA PHE A 122 -17.75 5.86 -0.76
C PHE A 122 -17.30 4.39 -0.77
N ARG A 123 -18.18 3.46 -1.19
CA ARG A 123 -17.89 2.03 -1.30
C ARG A 123 -18.41 1.50 -2.63
N CYS A 124 -17.48 1.19 -3.53
CA CYS A 124 -17.78 0.77 -4.89
C CYS A 124 -17.12 -0.57 -5.20
N HIS A 125 -17.69 -1.32 -6.16
CA HIS A 125 -17.11 -2.57 -6.67
C HIS A 125 -15.84 -2.34 -7.47
N GLN A 126 -15.69 -1.15 -8.04
CA GLN A 126 -14.52 -0.69 -8.79
C GLN A 126 -14.12 0.68 -8.27
N PHE A 127 -12.85 0.89 -7.99
CA PHE A 127 -12.28 2.15 -7.54
C PHE A 127 -10.80 2.21 -7.92
N ASP A 128 -10.23 3.40 -8.00
CA ASP A 128 -8.80 3.57 -8.25
C ASP A 128 -8.06 3.77 -6.93
N LYS A 129 -6.84 3.22 -6.86
CA LYS A 129 -5.99 3.27 -5.70
C LYS A 129 -4.54 3.50 -6.11
N SER A 130 -3.88 4.43 -5.43
CA SER A 130 -2.42 4.58 -5.47
C SER A 130 -1.83 3.83 -4.29
N GLU A 131 -1.00 2.82 -4.56
CA GLU A 131 -0.44 1.90 -3.56
C GLU A 131 1.06 2.15 -3.41
N MET A 132 1.50 2.43 -2.19
CA MET A 132 2.92 2.47 -1.84
C MET A 132 3.38 1.09 -1.37
N GLU A 133 4.50 0.63 -1.93
CA GLU A 133 5.13 -0.64 -1.57
C GLU A 133 6.62 -0.39 -1.31
N SER A 134 7.14 -0.88 -0.18
CA SER A 134 8.56 -0.75 0.16
C SER A 134 9.15 -2.10 0.54
N PHE A 135 10.17 -2.52 -0.21
CA PHE A 135 11.02 -3.65 0.15
C PHE A 135 12.26 -3.12 0.85
N THR A 136 12.47 -3.54 2.08
CA THR A 136 13.53 -3.02 2.93
C THR A 136 14.15 -4.13 3.79
N THR A 137 15.16 -3.80 4.59
CA THR A 137 15.74 -4.74 5.54
C THR A 137 14.89 -4.84 6.81
N ALA A 138 15.02 -5.95 7.54
CA ALA A 138 14.31 -6.13 8.81
C ALA A 138 14.64 -5.02 9.84
N GLU A 139 15.87 -4.47 9.78
CA GLU A 139 16.34 -3.45 10.68
C GLU A 139 15.71 -2.07 10.43
N THR A 140 15.17 -1.83 9.23
CA THR A 140 14.60 -0.54 8.83
C THR A 140 13.08 -0.59 8.57
N GLY A 141 12.45 -1.75 8.66
CA GLY A 141 11.04 -1.95 8.29
C GLY A 141 10.07 -1.05 9.05
N GLU A 142 10.21 -0.94 10.36
CA GLU A 142 9.34 -0.05 11.17
C GLU A 142 9.53 1.43 10.78
N GLN A 143 10.77 1.86 10.53
CA GLN A 143 11.04 3.23 10.09
C GLN A 143 10.49 3.51 8.69
N GLU A 144 10.50 2.51 7.78
CA GLU A 144 9.87 2.62 6.46
C GLU A 144 8.35 2.80 6.58
N GLN A 145 7.69 2.10 7.51
CA GLN A 145 6.27 2.32 7.80
C GLN A 145 6.03 3.73 8.33
N GLU A 146 6.86 4.21 9.26
CA GLU A 146 6.77 5.59 9.77
C GLU A 146 6.96 6.64 8.67
N LEU A 147 7.85 6.39 7.70
CA LEU A 147 8.01 7.25 6.53
C LEU A 147 6.76 7.25 5.66
N ILE A 148 6.19 6.08 5.35
CA ILE A 148 4.96 5.96 4.55
C ILE A 148 3.82 6.74 5.22
N VAL A 149 3.61 6.56 6.52
CA VAL A 149 2.61 7.33 7.29
C VAL A 149 2.93 8.82 7.25
N GLY A 150 4.20 9.21 7.40
CA GLY A 150 4.62 10.61 7.32
C GLY A 150 4.31 11.26 5.96
N LEU A 151 4.48 10.51 4.87
CA LEU A 151 4.14 10.97 3.52
C LEU A 151 2.61 11.08 3.32
N GLN A 152 1.83 10.16 3.88
CA GLN A 152 0.37 10.27 3.92
C GLN A 152 -0.08 11.49 4.71
N GLU A 153 0.52 11.75 5.89
CA GLU A 153 0.25 12.95 6.69
C GLU A 153 0.62 14.23 5.94
N TYR A 154 1.78 14.24 5.24
CA TYR A 154 2.21 15.35 4.41
C TYR A 154 1.14 15.69 3.36
N MET A 155 0.67 14.69 2.62
CA MET A 155 -0.39 14.89 1.61
C MET A 155 -1.67 15.46 2.23
N MET A 156 -2.10 15.00 3.40
CA MET A 156 -3.30 15.51 4.06
C MET A 156 -3.12 16.95 4.55
N LYS A 157 -1.93 17.33 5.04
CA LYS A 157 -1.60 18.70 5.43
C LYS A 157 -1.64 19.65 4.22
N GLU A 158 -1.01 19.27 3.10
CA GLU A 158 -1.01 20.06 1.87
C GLU A 158 -2.43 20.24 1.29
N LEU A 159 -3.28 19.24 1.41
CA LEU A 159 -4.68 19.30 0.99
C LEU A 159 -5.60 19.99 2.01
N LEU A 160 -5.07 20.41 3.17
CA LEU A 160 -5.82 21.02 4.28
C LEU A 160 -6.99 20.14 4.76
N ILE A 161 -6.83 18.83 4.71
CA ILE A 161 -7.83 17.86 5.16
C ILE A 161 -7.55 17.50 6.63
N PRO A 162 -8.50 17.72 7.56
CA PRO A 162 -8.34 17.28 8.93
C PRO A 162 -8.27 15.76 8.99
N TYR A 163 -7.26 15.22 9.67
CA TYR A 163 -7.02 13.79 9.79
C TYR A 163 -6.56 13.42 11.21
N ARG A 164 -6.53 12.13 11.48
CA ARG A 164 -5.84 11.53 12.62
C ARG A 164 -5.15 10.24 12.20
N VAL A 165 -4.08 9.87 12.91
CA VAL A 165 -3.42 8.57 12.77
C VAL A 165 -4.00 7.65 13.84
N GLN A 166 -4.47 6.48 13.43
CA GLN A 166 -5.06 5.47 14.29
C GLN A 166 -4.23 4.20 14.23
N GLN A 167 -3.70 3.79 15.38
CA GLN A 167 -3.13 2.43 15.49
C GLN A 167 -4.25 1.42 15.64
N ILE A 168 -4.27 0.42 14.78
CA ILE A 168 -5.32 -0.59 14.76
C ILE A 168 -5.03 -1.65 15.84
N CYS A 169 -6.08 -2.03 16.55
CA CYS A 169 -6.02 -3.08 17.57
C CYS A 169 -5.71 -4.44 16.92
N THR A 170 -4.90 -5.25 17.57
CA THR A 170 -4.51 -6.59 17.07
C THR A 170 -5.69 -7.54 16.80
N GLY A 171 -6.88 -7.25 17.34
CA GLY A 171 -8.10 -7.99 17.02
C GLY A 171 -8.74 -7.64 15.67
N ASP A 172 -8.33 -6.49 15.08
CA ASP A 172 -8.87 -5.96 13.83
C ASP A 172 -7.84 -5.89 12.71
N THR A 173 -6.54 -6.10 13.00
CA THR A 173 -5.48 -6.15 11.98
C THR A 173 -5.67 -7.31 11.02
N GLY A 174 -5.26 -7.13 9.77
CA GLY A 174 -5.23 -8.20 8.77
C GLY A 174 -4.28 -9.33 9.20
N LYS A 175 -4.53 -10.56 8.71
CA LYS A 175 -3.71 -11.72 9.04
C LYS A 175 -2.21 -11.55 8.77
N PRO A 176 -1.77 -10.87 7.67
CA PRO A 176 -0.35 -10.65 7.40
C PRO A 176 0.27 -9.54 8.24
N ASP A 177 -0.53 -8.68 8.87
CA ASP A 177 -0.07 -7.43 9.42
C ASP A 177 0.51 -7.60 10.82
N TYR A 178 1.79 -7.26 11.00
CA TYR A 178 2.42 -7.14 12.30
C TYR A 178 2.00 -5.86 13.02
N GLN A 179 1.92 -4.76 12.25
CA GLN A 179 1.42 -3.47 12.72
C GLN A 179 0.63 -2.80 11.60
N GLN A 180 -0.50 -2.21 11.96
CA GLN A 180 -1.33 -1.42 11.05
C GLN A 180 -1.58 -0.03 11.62
N LEU A 181 -1.30 0.99 10.81
CA LEU A 181 -1.55 2.40 11.10
C LEU A 181 -2.44 2.98 10.01
N ASP A 182 -3.59 3.51 10.39
CA ASP A 182 -4.55 4.08 9.42
C ASP A 182 -4.58 5.60 9.53
N ILE A 183 -4.59 6.28 8.39
CA ILE A 183 -5.02 7.67 8.31
C ILE A 183 -6.53 7.69 8.18
N GLU A 184 -7.19 8.32 9.12
CA GLU A 184 -8.62 8.61 9.06
C GLU A 184 -8.84 10.10 8.81
N CYS A 185 -9.55 10.43 7.74
CA CYS A 185 -9.90 11.80 7.39
C CYS A 185 -11.29 12.17 7.87
N TRP A 186 -11.47 13.44 8.25
CA TRP A 186 -12.77 13.97 8.65
C TRP A 186 -13.71 14.11 7.44
N LEU A 187 -14.86 13.46 7.50
CA LEU A 187 -15.93 13.57 6.52
C LEU A 187 -17.07 14.44 7.06
N PRO A 188 -17.14 15.73 6.67
CA PRO A 188 -18.16 16.67 7.21
C PRO A 188 -19.59 16.19 6.98
N GLY A 189 -19.87 15.59 5.81
CA GLY A 189 -21.20 15.07 5.46
C GLY A 189 -21.66 13.88 6.32
N GLN A 190 -20.72 13.20 7.01
CA GLN A 190 -21.00 12.10 7.93
C GLN A 190 -20.78 12.48 9.40
N GLY A 191 -20.12 13.62 9.67
CA GLY A 191 -19.79 14.07 11.01
C GLY A 191 -18.84 13.14 11.77
N LYS A 192 -17.94 12.44 11.06
CA LYS A 192 -17.01 11.47 11.64
C LYS A 192 -15.72 11.30 10.84
N TYR A 193 -14.70 10.75 11.49
CA TYR A 193 -13.48 10.28 10.83
C TYR A 193 -13.72 8.95 10.12
N ARG A 194 -13.10 8.76 8.97
CA ARG A 194 -13.15 7.55 8.17
C ARG A 194 -11.76 7.23 7.63
N GLU A 195 -11.42 5.95 7.65
CA GLU A 195 -10.21 5.42 7.02
C GLU A 195 -10.12 5.82 5.54
N THR A 196 -8.96 6.33 5.15
CA THR A 196 -8.65 6.70 3.77
C THR A 196 -7.33 6.09 3.27
N HIS A 197 -6.36 5.90 4.17
CA HIS A 197 -5.03 5.39 3.83
C HIS A 197 -4.55 4.45 4.95
N PRO A 198 -4.64 3.14 4.78
CA PRO A 198 -3.96 2.20 5.68
C PRO A 198 -2.46 2.15 5.37
N SER A 199 -1.67 1.77 6.37
CA SER A 199 -0.25 1.43 6.24
C SER A 199 0.04 0.17 7.05
N ASP A 200 0.40 -0.89 6.35
CA ASP A 200 0.58 -2.22 6.93
C ASP A 200 2.07 -2.60 6.95
N TYR A 201 2.60 -2.92 8.12
CA TYR A 201 3.93 -3.52 8.26
C TYR A 201 3.78 -5.03 8.44
N MET A 202 4.27 -5.79 7.48
CA MET A 202 4.06 -7.24 7.40
C MET A 202 5.31 -8.06 7.74
N THR A 203 6.41 -7.41 8.11
CA THR A 203 7.71 -8.07 8.28
C THR A 203 8.10 -8.89 7.04
N ASP A 204 8.41 -10.16 7.22
CA ASP A 204 8.75 -11.10 6.14
C ASP A 204 7.56 -11.95 5.64
N TYR A 205 6.34 -11.64 6.05
CA TYR A 205 5.18 -12.49 5.78
C TYR A 205 4.95 -12.74 4.28
N GLN A 206 5.00 -11.70 3.48
CA GLN A 206 4.83 -11.81 2.02
C GLN A 206 6.10 -12.32 1.34
N THR A 207 7.27 -11.81 1.73
CA THR A 207 8.55 -12.20 1.10
C THR A 207 8.85 -13.68 1.26
N ARG A 208 8.44 -14.32 2.36
CA ARG A 208 8.49 -15.78 2.53
C ARG A 208 7.64 -16.51 1.47
N GLY A 209 6.42 -16.03 1.22
CA GLY A 209 5.51 -16.62 0.24
C GLY A 209 6.06 -16.55 -1.17
N ILE A 210 6.51 -15.38 -1.59
CA ILE A 210 7.03 -15.12 -2.94
C ILE A 210 8.50 -15.50 -3.11
N LYS A 211 9.19 -15.96 -2.05
CA LYS A 211 10.62 -16.34 -2.07
C LYS A 211 11.51 -15.18 -2.55
N SER A 212 11.22 -13.97 -2.08
CA SER A 212 12.06 -12.80 -2.29
C SER A 212 13.05 -12.68 -1.13
N PHE A 213 14.33 -12.56 -1.45
CA PHE A 213 15.42 -12.48 -0.47
C PHE A 213 16.29 -11.27 -0.78
N TYR A 214 17.11 -10.88 0.19
CA TYR A 214 18.24 -10.01 -0.07
C TYR A 214 19.54 -10.62 0.42
N LYS A 215 20.62 -10.28 -0.27
CA LYS A 215 21.99 -10.74 0.04
C LYS A 215 22.69 -9.67 0.86
N CYS A 216 23.05 -10.02 2.08
CA CYS A 216 23.83 -9.17 2.97
C CYS A 216 25.30 -9.03 2.53
N LYS A 217 25.98 -8.00 3.04
CA LYS A 217 27.41 -7.76 2.76
C LYS A 217 28.31 -8.91 3.16
N ASP A 218 27.94 -9.70 4.16
CA ASP A 218 28.65 -10.90 4.61
C ASP A 218 28.40 -12.14 3.73
N GLY A 219 27.56 -12.01 2.69
CA GLY A 219 27.16 -13.07 1.79
C GLY A 219 25.97 -13.92 2.24
N SER A 220 25.46 -13.70 3.45
CA SER A 220 24.23 -14.37 3.93
C SER A 220 23.00 -13.88 3.17
N LYS A 221 21.96 -14.72 3.13
CA LYS A 221 20.65 -14.35 2.57
C LYS A 221 19.64 -14.20 3.70
N LYS A 222 18.85 -13.13 3.63
CA LYS A 222 17.73 -12.87 4.52
C LYS A 222 16.43 -12.69 3.72
N LEU A 223 15.29 -12.86 4.37
CA LEU A 223 13.96 -12.53 3.86
C LEU A 223 13.67 -11.06 4.03
#